data_cf3fa1e93a89dd4e53fd0428b48a8a18
#
_entry.id   cf3fa1e93a89dd4e53fd0428b48a8a18
#
_cell.length_a   1.000
_cell.length_b   1.000
_cell.length_c   1.000
_cell.angle_alpha   90.00
_cell.angle_beta   90.00
_cell.angle_gamma   90.00
#
_symmetry.space_group_name_H-M   'P 1'
#
loop_
_entity.id
_entity.type
_entity.pdbx_description
1 polymer ?
#
loop_
_entity_poly.entity_id
_entity_poly.type
_entity_poly.pdbx_seq_one_letter_code
_entity_poly.pdbx_strand_id
1 'polypeptide(L)'
;MTDQRGLTIHFTDGSKMSLEFPKQTENEAAAALKLEDVLRNRYMLLEAESTLLLVPFENVKYLQLYPAPDNVQGHTYIKGASVTG
;
A
#
# COMPACT_ATOMS: atom_id res chain seq x y z
N MET A 1 17.78 11.63 8.00
CA MET A 1 17.14 11.09 6.81
C MET A 1 15.82 10.45 7.21
N THR A 2 14.75 10.82 6.55
CA THR A 2 13.42 10.34 6.91
C THR A 2 13.12 9.04 6.18
N ASP A 3 12.52 8.11 6.89
CA ASP A 3 12.10 6.82 6.35
C ASP A 3 10.67 6.91 5.86
N GLN A 4 10.43 7.80 4.91
CA GLN A 4 9.10 8.02 4.39
C GLN A 4 8.68 6.93 3.43
N ARG A 5 7.44 6.52 3.55
CA ARG A 5 6.80 5.56 2.67
C ARG A 5 5.69 6.26 1.92
N GLY A 6 5.42 5.81 0.73
CA GLY A 6 4.36 6.37 -0.08
C GLY A 6 3.34 5.33 -0.47
N LEU A 7 2.09 5.74 -0.51
CA LEU A 7 1.00 4.90 -0.97
C LEU A 7 0.13 5.72 -1.91
N THR A 8 -0.10 5.19 -3.10
CA THR A 8 -1.04 5.79 -4.03
C THR A 8 -2.15 4.78 -4.30
N ILE A 9 -3.38 5.23 -4.14
CA ILE A 9 -4.57 4.41 -4.37
C ILE A 9 -5.22 4.90 -5.65
N HIS A 10 -5.36 4.02 -6.63
CA HIS A 10 -6.03 4.34 -7.88
C HIS A 10 -7.42 3.75 -7.85
N PHE A 11 -8.42 4.58 -8.10
CA PHE A 11 -9.82 4.18 -8.04
C PHE A 11 -10.36 3.88 -9.44
N THR A 12 -11.44 3.11 -9.48
CA THR A 12 -12.03 2.67 -10.75
C THR A 12 -12.63 3.81 -11.57
N ASP A 13 -12.92 4.95 -10.93
CA ASP A 13 -13.44 6.12 -11.64
C ASP A 13 -12.34 6.98 -12.26
N GLY A 14 -11.08 6.56 -12.13
CA GLY A 14 -9.94 7.30 -12.67
C GLY A 14 -9.28 8.26 -11.70
N SER A 15 -9.86 8.47 -10.54
CA SER A 15 -9.24 9.33 -9.52
C SER A 15 -8.17 8.58 -8.76
N LYS A 16 -7.36 9.34 -8.02
CA LYS A 16 -6.32 8.74 -7.20
C LYS A 16 -6.11 9.56 -5.93
N MET A 17 -5.58 8.90 -4.91
CA MET A 17 -5.21 9.54 -3.65
C MET A 17 -3.79 9.10 -3.30
N SER A 18 -2.92 10.04 -2.98
CA SER A 18 -1.55 9.75 -2.60
C SER A 18 -1.31 10.16 -1.16
N LEU A 19 -0.62 9.32 -0.44
CA LEU A 19 -0.35 9.50 0.98
C LEU A 19 1.12 9.24 1.25
N GLU A 20 1.66 9.95 2.24
CA GLU A 20 2.98 9.67 2.77
C GLU A 20 2.85 9.35 4.24
N PHE A 21 3.64 8.41 4.71
CA PHE A 21 3.60 8.01 6.10
C PHE A 21 4.97 7.52 6.54
N PRO A 22 5.26 7.60 7.86
CA PRO A 22 6.53 7.09 8.35
C PRO A 22 6.51 5.56 8.38
N LYS A 23 7.69 4.98 8.46
CA LYS A 23 7.83 3.54 8.57
C LYS A 23 7.03 3.05 9.77
N GLN A 24 6.19 2.06 9.55
CA GLN A 24 5.26 1.56 10.58
C GLN A 24 5.87 0.46 11.43
N THR A 25 6.93 -0.15 10.96
CA THR A 25 7.55 -1.27 11.68
C THR A 25 9.01 -1.35 11.29
N GLU A 26 9.84 -1.78 12.23
CA GLU A 26 11.29 -1.96 12.01
C GLU A 26 11.60 -3.25 11.26
N ASN A 27 10.65 -4.15 11.19
CA ASN A 27 10.88 -5.52 10.73
C ASN A 27 10.19 -5.76 9.38
N GLU A 28 10.98 -6.15 8.39
CA GLU A 28 10.44 -6.43 7.04
C GLU A 28 9.40 -7.54 7.05
N ALA A 29 9.61 -8.57 7.87
CA ALA A 29 8.65 -9.66 7.95
C ALA A 29 7.32 -9.18 8.53
N ALA A 30 7.36 -8.32 9.53
CA ALA A 30 6.15 -7.76 10.12
C ALA A 30 5.43 -6.85 9.12
N ALA A 31 6.19 -6.11 8.32
CA ALA A 31 5.61 -5.26 7.28
C ALA A 31 4.86 -6.10 6.24
N ALA A 32 5.46 -7.24 5.86
CA ALA A 32 4.82 -8.13 4.89
C ALA A 32 3.52 -8.71 5.44
N LEU A 33 3.49 -9.05 6.73
CA LEU A 33 2.28 -9.57 7.37
C LEU A 33 1.18 -8.53 7.41
N LYS A 34 1.53 -7.27 7.66
CA LYS A 34 0.54 -6.19 7.67
C LYS A 34 -0.05 -5.97 6.28
N LEU A 35 0.78 -6.04 5.25
CA LEU A 35 0.31 -5.92 3.89
C LEU A 35 -0.63 -7.08 3.53
N GLU A 36 -0.26 -8.28 3.90
CA GLU A 36 -1.10 -9.44 3.64
C GLU A 36 -2.46 -9.32 4.33
N ASP A 37 -2.46 -8.79 5.54
CA ASP A 37 -3.68 -8.59 6.31
C ASP A 37 -4.63 -7.62 5.58
N VAL A 38 -4.07 -6.54 5.06
CA VAL A 38 -4.84 -5.55 4.30
C VAL A 38 -5.48 -6.23 3.07
N LEU A 39 -4.68 -7.00 2.35
CA LEU A 39 -5.19 -7.67 1.15
C LEU A 39 -6.29 -8.68 1.47
N ARG A 40 -6.16 -9.36 2.59
CA ARG A 40 -7.13 -10.37 3.01
C ARG A 40 -8.46 -9.73 3.41
N ASN A 41 -8.41 -8.61 4.09
CA ASN A 41 -9.61 -7.96 4.62
C ASN A 41 -10.39 -7.19 3.57
N ARG A 42 -9.76 -6.86 2.44
CA ARG A 42 -10.38 -6.15 1.33
C ARG A 42 -10.83 -4.73 1.69
N TYR A 43 -10.18 -4.16 2.69
CA TYR A 43 -10.31 -2.76 3.01
C TYR A 43 -9.04 -2.31 3.71
N MET A 44 -8.87 -1.01 3.81
CA MET A 44 -7.69 -0.43 4.43
C MET A 44 -8.13 0.70 5.35
N LEU A 45 -7.51 0.76 6.51
CA LEU A 45 -7.72 1.85 7.46
C LEU A 45 -6.46 2.69 7.51
N LEU A 46 -6.63 3.99 7.38
CA LEU A 46 -5.52 4.94 7.39
C LEU A 46 -5.86 6.08 8.34
N GLU A 47 -4.85 6.56 9.03
CA GLU A 47 -5.00 7.81 9.79
C GLU A 47 -4.18 8.89 9.11
N ALA A 48 -4.84 9.96 8.71
CA ALA A 48 -4.20 11.08 8.06
C ALA A 48 -4.79 12.37 8.63
N GLU A 49 -3.91 13.25 9.11
CA GLU A 49 -4.31 14.55 9.64
C GLU A 49 -5.41 14.43 10.69
N SER A 50 -5.24 13.49 11.60
CA SER A 50 -6.17 13.20 12.71
C SER A 50 -7.53 12.68 12.25
N THR A 51 -7.62 12.25 11.00
CA THR A 51 -8.85 11.71 10.43
C THR A 51 -8.65 10.24 10.09
N LEU A 52 -9.61 9.42 10.44
CA LEU A 52 -9.58 8.02 10.04
C LEU A 52 -10.19 7.89 8.64
N LEU A 53 -9.43 7.30 7.74
CA LEU A 53 -9.90 7.01 6.40
C LEU A 53 -10.16 5.52 6.29
N LEU A 54 -11.35 5.18 5.90
CA LEU A 54 -11.71 3.78 5.61
C LEU A 54 -11.86 3.66 4.11
N VAL A 55 -11.01 2.83 3.51
CA VAL A 55 -10.99 2.66 2.05
C VAL A 55 -11.39 1.23 1.73
N PRO A 56 -12.66 0.99 1.38
CA PRO A 56 -13.05 -0.34 0.91
C PRO A 56 -12.50 -0.59 -0.49
N PHE A 57 -12.14 -1.83 -0.79
CA PHE A 57 -11.47 -2.14 -2.05
C PHE A 57 -12.43 -2.31 -3.24
N GLU A 58 -13.71 -2.18 -3.02
CA GLU A 58 -14.69 -2.32 -4.10
C GLU A 58 -14.44 -1.39 -5.27
N ASN A 59 -13.98 -0.17 -4.96
CA ASN A 59 -13.73 0.85 -5.98
C ASN A 59 -12.24 1.10 -6.21
N VAL A 60 -11.39 0.23 -5.71
CA VAL A 60 -9.95 0.37 -5.87
C VAL A 60 -9.51 -0.46 -7.07
N LYS A 61 -8.83 0.20 -8.00
CA LYS A 61 -8.30 -0.46 -9.17
C LYS A 61 -6.97 -1.13 -8.85
N TYR A 62 -6.07 -0.41 -8.21
CA TYR A 62 -4.82 -0.98 -7.72
C TYR A 62 -4.16 0.00 -6.76
N LEU A 63 -3.19 -0.53 -6.01
CA LEU A 63 -2.42 0.23 -5.04
C LEU A 63 -0.97 0.25 -5.46
N GLN A 64 -0.29 1.37 -5.17
CA GLN A 64 1.14 1.47 -5.37
C GLN A 64 1.81 1.78 -4.05
N LEU A 65 2.79 0.99 -3.68
CA LEU A 65 3.57 1.19 -2.46
C LEU A 65 5.00 1.58 -2.83
N TYR A 66 5.53 2.58 -2.16
CA TYR A 66 6.90 3.01 -2.35
C TYR A 66 7.59 3.19 -1.02
N PRO A 67 8.79 2.70 -0.86
CA PRO A 67 9.49 1.80 -1.79
C PRO A 67 8.87 0.40 -1.78
N ALA A 68 9.05 -0.31 -2.87
CA ALA A 68 8.54 -1.67 -2.96
C ALA A 68 9.21 -2.55 -1.90
N PRO A 69 8.45 -3.43 -1.24
CA PRO A 69 9.08 -4.36 -0.31
C PRO A 69 9.93 -5.38 -1.07
N ASP A 70 10.95 -5.93 -0.40
CA ASP A 70 11.83 -6.90 -1.04
C ASP A 70 11.08 -8.17 -1.41
N ASN A 71 10.16 -8.57 -0.58
CA ASN A 71 9.29 -9.70 -0.89
C ASN A 71 7.99 -9.59 -0.10
N VAL A 72 6.99 -10.30 -0.56
CA VAL A 72 5.72 -10.45 0.16
C VAL A 72 5.57 -11.94 0.41
N GLN A 73 5.68 -12.33 1.64
CA GLN A 73 5.72 -13.75 2.03
C GLN A 73 4.47 -14.47 1.56
N GLY A 74 4.67 -15.61 0.91
CA GLY A 74 3.56 -16.40 0.40
C GLY A 74 3.01 -15.93 -0.93
N HIS A 75 3.61 -14.90 -1.52
CA HIS A 75 3.15 -14.34 -2.78
C HIS A 75 4.29 -14.22 -3.76
N THR A 76 4.00 -14.48 -5.01
CA THR A 76 4.96 -14.29 -6.10
C THR A 76 4.72 -12.94 -6.73
N TYR A 77 5.77 -12.18 -6.99
CA TYR A 77 5.61 -10.97 -7.75
C TYR A 77 6.74 -10.77 -8.75
N ILE A 78 6.44 -10.06 -9.78
CA ILE A 78 7.36 -9.79 -10.88
C ILE A 78 8.17 -8.56 -10.52
N LYS A 79 9.49 -8.68 -10.64
CA LYS A 79 10.39 -7.57 -10.30
C LYS A 79 10.91 -6.90 -11.55
N GLY A 80 11.20 -5.63 -11.44
CA GLY A 80 11.84 -4.87 -12.50
C GLY A 80 10.93 -4.52 -13.66
N ALA A 81 9.62 -4.61 -13.45
CA ALA A 81 8.67 -4.30 -14.51
C ALA A 81 8.55 -2.80 -14.73
N SER A 82 8.16 -2.43 -15.92
CA SER A 82 7.85 -1.05 -16.29
C SER A 82 6.42 -0.96 -16.75
N VAL A 83 5.74 0.11 -16.37
CA VAL A 83 4.38 0.35 -16.82
C VAL A 83 4.42 1.00 -18.20
N THR A 84 3.82 0.39 -19.19
CA THR A 84 3.90 0.86 -20.58
C THR A 84 2.58 1.36 -21.14
N GLY A 85 1.51 1.34 -20.38
CA GLY A 85 0.27 1.83 -20.97
C GLY A 85 -0.89 2.05 -20.02
#